data_5eafa9cfda39adef714e8d423c7568d4
#
_entry.id   5eafa9cfda39adef714e8d423c7568d4
#
_cell.length_a   1.000
_cell.length_b   1.000
_cell.length_c   1.000
_cell.angle_alpha   90.00
_cell.angle_beta   90.00
_cell.angle_gamma   90.00
#
_symmetry.space_group_name_H-M   'P 1'
#
loop_
_entity.id
_entity.type
_entity.pdbx_description
1 polymer ?
#
loop_
_entity_poly.entity_id
_entity_poly.type
_entity_poly.pdbx_seq_one_letter_code
_entity_poly.pdbx_strand_id
1 'polypeptide(L)'
;MFSRRTFLFAGAGLALADTAPSAGQIIERIKQNVGVPWRTETVDRFVAGDGEIAVKGIATTMMATLDVLQRAAAAGKNLVITHEPTFWLHQDTITGLEQDATYKFKADFLKKSNMAVFRFHDHWHARKPDGIATGMMRELGWDKFVDPQNVRRFTFPEQPLSHLASEMKTKLKIRTMRVVGDPNLKVSKVAVSWGNVSREPGIPILSRPDVDLLICGETREWELVEYAQDCISAGQKKALIVMGHVVSEQAGMKYCAEWLRTFVSDVPVEFIAAEEPFWSPAG
;
A
#
# COMPACT_ATOMS: atom_id res chain seq x y z
N MET A 1 -65.02 -46.68 6.30
CA MET A 1 -64.18 -45.93 7.27
C MET A 1 -62.72 -46.16 6.87
N PHE A 2 -62.13 -45.22 6.10
CA PHE A 2 -60.76 -45.33 5.66
C PHE A 2 -59.90 -44.25 6.38
N SER A 3 -58.93 -44.73 7.21
CA SER A 3 -58.00 -43.91 7.94
C SER A 3 -56.90 -43.42 7.03
N ARG A 4 -56.75 -42.10 6.85
CA ARG A 4 -55.60 -41.47 6.17
C ARG A 4 -54.47 -41.31 7.19
N ARG A 5 -53.38 -42.04 7.00
CA ARG A 5 -52.10 -41.80 7.71
C ARG A 5 -51.30 -40.72 6.94
N THR A 6 -51.16 -39.56 7.55
CA THR A 6 -50.31 -38.48 7.08
C THR A 6 -48.87 -38.79 7.49
N PHE A 7 -47.98 -39.00 6.52
CA PHE A 7 -46.54 -39.08 6.75
C PHE A 7 -45.98 -37.68 6.76
N LEU A 8 -45.50 -37.22 7.92
CA LEU A 8 -44.67 -36.02 8.05
C LEU A 8 -43.23 -36.41 7.73
N PHE A 9 -42.69 -35.93 6.58
CA PHE A 9 -41.29 -35.93 6.30
C PHE A 9 -40.65 -34.74 7.05
N ALA A 10 -39.95 -35.00 8.15
CA ALA A 10 -39.06 -34.04 8.77
C ALA A 10 -37.76 -34.00 7.95
N GLY A 11 -37.64 -33.03 7.05
CA GLY A 11 -36.37 -32.71 6.37
C GLY A 11 -35.45 -32.04 7.36
N ALA A 12 -34.50 -32.77 7.92
CA ALA A 12 -33.38 -32.18 8.64
C ALA A 12 -32.46 -31.50 7.61
N GLY A 13 -32.66 -30.23 7.40
CA GLY A 13 -31.70 -29.39 6.72
C GLY A 13 -30.43 -29.28 7.61
N LEU A 14 -29.39 -30.01 7.28
CA LEU A 14 -28.07 -29.73 7.79
C LEU A 14 -27.67 -28.34 7.28
N ALA A 15 -27.85 -27.31 8.09
CA ALA A 15 -27.16 -26.05 7.92
C ALA A 15 -25.67 -26.37 8.10
N LEU A 16 -24.92 -26.45 7.00
CA LEU A 16 -23.47 -26.37 7.04
C LEU A 16 -23.17 -25.02 7.72
N ALA A 17 -22.70 -25.07 8.96
CA ALA A 17 -22.14 -23.89 9.59
C ALA A 17 -21.00 -23.43 8.67
N ASP A 18 -21.19 -22.28 8.05
CA ASP A 18 -20.20 -21.64 7.21
C ASP A 18 -19.01 -21.33 8.13
N THR A 19 -18.02 -22.23 8.17
CA THR A 19 -16.85 -22.05 9.01
C THR A 19 -16.04 -20.91 8.42
N ALA A 20 -15.78 -19.88 9.22
CA ALA A 20 -14.98 -18.74 8.81
C ALA A 20 -13.69 -19.23 8.10
N PRO A 21 -13.30 -18.63 6.97
CA PRO A 21 -12.13 -19.07 6.22
C PRO A 21 -10.86 -18.90 7.07
N SER A 22 -9.87 -19.76 6.88
CA SER A 22 -8.56 -19.56 7.48
C SER A 22 -7.77 -18.48 6.75
N ALA A 23 -6.78 -17.88 7.42
CA ALA A 23 -5.90 -16.89 6.81
C ALA A 23 -5.20 -17.49 5.57
N GLY A 24 -4.75 -18.74 5.63
CA GLY A 24 -4.17 -19.46 4.48
C GLY A 24 -5.12 -19.54 3.29
N GLN A 25 -6.40 -19.86 3.53
CA GLN A 25 -7.40 -19.89 2.46
C GLN A 25 -7.62 -18.53 1.81
N ILE A 26 -7.59 -17.44 2.56
CA ILE A 26 -7.64 -16.07 2.01
C ILE A 26 -6.41 -15.80 1.15
N ILE A 27 -5.21 -16.17 1.61
CA ILE A 27 -3.98 -15.96 0.83
C ILE A 27 -3.99 -16.79 -0.46
N GLU A 28 -4.49 -18.02 -0.43
CA GLU A 28 -4.63 -18.82 -1.67
C GLU A 28 -5.60 -18.16 -2.67
N ARG A 29 -6.71 -17.55 -2.21
CA ARG A 29 -7.58 -16.75 -3.08
C ARG A 29 -6.84 -15.54 -3.67
N ILE A 30 -5.99 -14.86 -2.90
CA ILE A 30 -5.14 -13.77 -3.38
C ILE A 30 -4.22 -14.26 -4.50
N LYS A 31 -3.51 -15.36 -4.28
CA LYS A 31 -2.61 -15.96 -5.28
C LYS A 31 -3.33 -16.31 -6.57
N GLN A 32 -4.54 -16.85 -6.48
CA GLN A 32 -5.35 -17.22 -7.65
C GLN A 32 -5.86 -16.00 -8.44
N ASN A 33 -6.03 -14.84 -7.79
CA ASN A 33 -6.65 -13.66 -8.40
C ASN A 33 -5.65 -12.53 -8.72
N VAL A 34 -4.39 -12.61 -8.26
CA VAL A 34 -3.41 -11.54 -8.48
C VAL A 34 -3.01 -11.38 -9.95
N GLY A 35 -3.15 -12.43 -10.76
CA GLY A 35 -2.95 -12.39 -12.22
C GLY A 35 -1.50 -12.50 -12.67
N VAL A 36 -0.59 -12.88 -11.77
CA VAL A 36 0.82 -13.17 -12.08
C VAL A 36 1.26 -14.43 -11.34
N PRO A 37 2.23 -15.18 -11.87
CA PRO A 37 2.77 -16.36 -11.19
C PRO A 37 3.33 -15.98 -9.82
N TRP A 38 3.01 -16.82 -8.81
CA TRP A 38 3.55 -16.62 -7.47
C TRP A 38 5.01 -17.06 -7.41
N ARG A 39 5.90 -16.19 -6.95
CA ARG A 39 7.34 -16.42 -6.85
C ARG A 39 7.68 -17.08 -5.53
N THR A 40 8.69 -17.95 -5.52
CA THR A 40 9.25 -18.56 -4.29
C THR A 40 10.11 -17.56 -3.51
N GLU A 41 10.89 -16.73 -4.22
CA GLU A 41 11.69 -15.67 -3.64
C GLU A 41 10.87 -14.37 -3.64
N THR A 42 10.32 -14.03 -2.47
CA THR A 42 9.45 -12.88 -2.29
C THR A 42 9.38 -12.49 -0.81
N VAL A 43 9.08 -11.22 -0.56
CA VAL A 43 8.73 -10.73 0.78
C VAL A 43 7.26 -11.00 1.13
N ASP A 44 6.45 -11.48 0.18
CA ASP A 44 5.02 -11.74 0.38
C ASP A 44 4.82 -13.04 1.17
N ARG A 45 4.65 -12.89 2.48
CA ARG A 45 4.53 -14.01 3.42
C ARG A 45 3.83 -13.59 4.71
N PHE A 46 3.45 -14.56 5.52
CA PHE A 46 3.10 -14.29 6.91
C PHE A 46 4.32 -13.79 7.68
N VAL A 47 4.21 -12.62 8.29
CA VAL A 47 5.25 -12.02 9.13
C VAL A 47 4.90 -12.13 10.61
N ALA A 48 3.62 -12.38 10.94
CA ALA A 48 3.13 -12.73 12.26
C ALA A 48 1.87 -13.58 12.15
N GLY A 49 1.63 -14.44 13.15
CA GLY A 49 0.58 -15.45 13.06
C GLY A 49 0.89 -16.49 11.97
N ASP A 50 -0.12 -17.25 11.57
CA ASP A 50 -0.01 -18.29 10.55
C ASP A 50 -1.29 -18.45 9.74
N GLY A 51 -1.29 -19.41 8.80
CA GLY A 51 -2.39 -19.70 7.90
C GLY A 51 -3.61 -20.36 8.55
N GLU A 52 -3.49 -20.90 9.76
CA GLU A 52 -4.56 -21.65 10.43
C GLU A 52 -5.53 -20.73 11.20
N ILE A 53 -5.17 -19.47 11.39
CA ILE A 53 -6.02 -18.51 12.10
C ILE A 53 -7.35 -18.33 11.35
N ALA A 54 -8.47 -18.61 12.04
CA ALA A 54 -9.81 -18.34 11.53
C ALA A 54 -10.03 -16.82 11.39
N VAL A 55 -10.34 -16.36 10.18
CA VAL A 55 -10.46 -14.95 9.85
C VAL A 55 -11.85 -14.43 10.22
N LYS A 56 -11.91 -13.40 11.06
CA LYS A 56 -13.13 -12.67 11.42
C LYS A 56 -13.37 -11.46 10.52
N GLY A 57 -12.30 -10.91 9.97
CA GLY A 57 -12.30 -9.77 9.07
C GLY A 57 -10.88 -9.41 8.66
N ILE A 58 -10.78 -8.74 7.53
CA ILE A 58 -9.52 -8.37 6.88
C ILE A 58 -9.34 -6.86 6.95
N ALA A 59 -8.16 -6.41 7.34
CA ALA A 59 -7.70 -5.04 7.17
C ALA A 59 -6.60 -4.99 6.09
N THR A 60 -6.72 -4.10 5.12
CA THR A 60 -5.59 -3.74 4.26
C THR A 60 -4.97 -2.44 4.74
N THR A 61 -3.67 -2.31 4.67
CA THR A 61 -2.95 -1.11 5.09
C THR A 61 -1.65 -0.96 4.31
N MET A 62 -1.13 0.27 4.24
CA MET A 62 0.19 0.49 3.66
C MET A 62 1.28 -0.02 4.61
N MET A 63 1.16 0.24 5.91
CA MET A 63 2.15 -0.13 6.92
C MET A 63 1.46 -0.62 8.20
N ALA A 64 1.79 -1.82 8.65
CA ALA A 64 1.25 -2.42 9.87
C ALA A 64 1.91 -1.81 11.13
N THR A 65 1.70 -0.50 11.36
CA THR A 65 2.14 0.16 12.59
C THR A 65 1.35 -0.37 13.79
N LEU A 66 1.86 -0.19 15.00
CA LEU A 66 1.15 -0.62 16.20
C LEU A 66 -0.25 0.02 16.30
N ASP A 67 -0.37 1.32 15.97
CA ASP A 67 -1.64 2.03 15.92
C ASP A 67 -2.62 1.39 14.91
N VAL A 68 -2.17 1.08 13.70
CA VAL A 68 -2.99 0.39 12.69
C VAL A 68 -3.46 -0.97 13.20
N LEU A 69 -2.57 -1.75 13.82
CA LEU A 69 -2.91 -3.07 14.37
C LEU A 69 -3.95 -2.96 15.49
N GLN A 70 -3.82 -1.96 16.37
CA GLN A 70 -4.78 -1.70 17.44
C GLN A 70 -6.14 -1.30 16.88
N ARG A 71 -6.19 -0.41 15.88
CA ARG A 71 -7.45 -0.03 15.21
C ARG A 71 -8.07 -1.20 14.45
N ALA A 72 -7.26 -2.05 13.81
CA ALA A 72 -7.73 -3.26 13.16
C ALA A 72 -8.39 -4.22 14.16
N ALA A 73 -7.73 -4.47 15.29
CA ALA A 73 -8.28 -5.31 16.36
C ALA A 73 -9.59 -4.73 16.92
N ALA A 74 -9.65 -3.43 17.18
CA ALA A 74 -10.85 -2.73 17.66
C ALA A 74 -12.01 -2.81 16.65
N ALA A 75 -11.71 -2.85 15.34
CA ALA A 75 -12.67 -3.04 14.27
C ALA A 75 -13.00 -4.51 13.98
N GLY A 76 -12.56 -5.46 14.83
CA GLY A 76 -12.81 -6.89 14.68
C GLY A 76 -12.07 -7.56 13.52
N LYS A 77 -10.99 -6.95 13.01
CA LYS A 77 -10.15 -7.51 11.95
C LYS A 77 -8.96 -8.22 12.58
N ASN A 78 -8.74 -9.47 12.19
CA ASN A 78 -7.63 -10.27 12.70
C ASN A 78 -6.73 -10.87 11.60
N LEU A 79 -7.00 -10.56 10.33
CA LEU A 79 -6.03 -10.71 9.23
C LEU A 79 -5.68 -9.32 8.71
N VAL A 80 -4.42 -8.93 8.85
CA VAL A 80 -3.91 -7.66 8.32
C VAL A 80 -3.05 -7.96 7.09
N ILE A 81 -3.43 -7.37 5.96
CA ILE A 81 -2.66 -7.43 4.71
C ILE A 81 -1.94 -6.10 4.58
N THR A 82 -0.63 -6.11 4.81
CA THR A 82 0.22 -4.92 4.79
C THR A 82 1.09 -4.89 3.54
N HIS A 83 1.35 -3.70 3.02
CA HIS A 83 2.28 -3.53 1.90
C HIS A 83 3.73 -3.51 2.38
N GLU A 84 4.04 -2.67 3.33
CA GLU A 84 5.38 -2.46 3.87
C GLU A 84 5.65 -3.27 5.15
N PRO A 85 6.95 -3.37 5.57
CA PRO A 85 7.36 -4.20 6.70
C PRO A 85 6.61 -3.90 7.99
N THR A 86 6.43 -4.95 8.78
CA THR A 86 5.87 -4.90 10.12
C THR A 86 6.93 -4.59 11.17
N PHE A 87 8.17 -5.08 10.99
CA PHE A 87 9.26 -5.02 11.96
C PHE A 87 10.48 -4.23 11.48
N TRP A 88 10.27 -3.10 10.80
CA TRP A 88 11.24 -2.03 10.50
C TRP A 88 12.44 -2.41 9.61
N LEU A 89 12.45 -3.58 8.99
CA LEU A 89 13.44 -3.97 7.99
C LEU A 89 12.74 -4.55 6.77
N HIS A 90 13.26 -4.27 5.57
CA HIS A 90 12.62 -4.72 4.31
C HIS A 90 12.31 -6.22 4.27
N GLN A 91 13.15 -7.07 4.85
CA GLN A 91 12.91 -8.51 4.94
C GLN A 91 12.08 -8.94 6.14
N ASP A 92 11.59 -8.00 6.97
CA ASP A 92 10.90 -8.29 8.22
C ASP A 92 11.66 -9.25 9.15
N THR A 93 13.00 -9.21 9.12
CA THR A 93 13.83 -9.95 10.08
C THR A 93 13.92 -9.17 11.39
N ILE A 94 13.99 -9.91 12.48
CA ILE A 94 14.03 -9.36 13.85
C ILE A 94 15.39 -9.52 14.53
N THR A 95 16.39 -9.92 13.74
CA THR A 95 17.76 -10.13 14.28
C THR A 95 18.28 -8.87 14.96
N GLY A 96 18.67 -9.01 16.22
CA GLY A 96 19.10 -7.90 17.07
C GLY A 96 17.98 -7.11 17.75
N LEU A 97 16.71 -7.46 17.50
CA LEU A 97 15.54 -6.83 18.13
C LEU A 97 14.85 -7.72 19.16
N GLU A 98 15.34 -8.95 19.38
CA GLU A 98 14.69 -9.97 20.20
C GLU A 98 14.48 -9.50 21.66
N GLN A 99 15.34 -8.59 22.14
CA GLN A 99 15.25 -8.00 23.48
C GLN A 99 14.66 -6.58 23.48
N ASP A 100 14.39 -5.99 22.32
CA ASP A 100 13.81 -4.64 22.22
C ASP A 100 12.39 -4.60 22.81
N ALA A 101 12.12 -3.60 23.65
CA ALA A 101 10.84 -3.48 24.36
C ALA A 101 9.67 -3.20 23.40
N THR A 102 9.89 -2.41 22.34
CA THR A 102 8.88 -2.05 21.37
C THR A 102 8.51 -3.24 20.49
N TYR A 103 9.53 -4.01 20.05
CA TYR A 103 9.31 -5.27 19.35
C TYR A 103 8.49 -6.24 20.19
N LYS A 104 8.91 -6.50 21.44
CA LYS A 104 8.20 -7.40 22.36
C LYS A 104 6.75 -6.98 22.54
N PHE A 105 6.51 -5.70 22.78
CA PHE A 105 5.16 -5.18 22.97
C PHE A 105 4.29 -5.43 21.72
N LYS A 106 4.82 -5.15 20.52
CA LYS A 106 4.10 -5.34 19.25
C LYS A 106 3.84 -6.81 18.98
N ALA A 107 4.82 -7.68 19.17
CA ALA A 107 4.69 -9.13 19.01
C ALA A 107 3.67 -9.73 20.00
N ASP A 108 3.72 -9.32 21.27
CA ASP A 108 2.76 -9.73 22.28
C ASP A 108 1.33 -9.26 21.96
N PHE A 109 1.18 -8.05 21.47
CA PHE A 109 -0.11 -7.53 21.02
C PHE A 109 -0.71 -8.40 19.90
N LEU A 110 0.06 -8.70 18.86
CA LEU A 110 -0.34 -9.57 17.76
C LEU A 110 -0.80 -10.95 18.24
N LYS A 111 0.00 -11.56 19.13
CA LYS A 111 -0.32 -12.86 19.72
C LYS A 111 -1.60 -12.83 20.55
N LYS A 112 -1.74 -11.85 21.48
CA LYS A 112 -2.92 -11.69 22.34
C LYS A 112 -4.20 -11.43 21.56
N SER A 113 -4.08 -10.72 20.43
CA SER A 113 -5.20 -10.41 19.54
C SER A 113 -5.55 -11.55 18.57
N ASN A 114 -4.82 -12.67 18.62
CA ASN A 114 -4.92 -13.78 17.66
C ASN A 114 -4.93 -13.26 16.20
N MET A 115 -3.95 -12.42 15.89
CA MET A 115 -3.86 -11.69 14.62
C MET A 115 -2.79 -12.28 13.72
N ALA A 116 -3.14 -12.52 12.44
CA ALA A 116 -2.18 -12.79 11.38
C ALA A 116 -1.86 -11.50 10.62
N VAL A 117 -0.58 -11.31 10.28
CA VAL A 117 -0.13 -10.24 9.38
C VAL A 117 0.52 -10.88 8.17
N PHE A 118 0.00 -10.60 7.00
CA PHE A 118 0.54 -11.05 5.72
C PHE A 118 1.07 -9.85 4.95
N ARG A 119 2.33 -9.90 4.54
CA ARG A 119 2.91 -8.91 3.65
C ARG A 119 2.53 -9.22 2.20
N PHE A 120 2.05 -8.20 1.47
CA PHE A 120 1.63 -8.29 0.08
C PHE A 120 2.18 -7.10 -0.72
N HIS A 121 3.43 -7.23 -1.12
CA HIS A 121 4.22 -6.18 -1.75
C HIS A 121 4.59 -6.54 -3.19
N ASP A 122 5.39 -7.59 -3.36
CA ASP A 122 6.01 -7.91 -4.64
C ASP A 122 4.99 -8.26 -5.72
N HIS A 123 4.01 -9.10 -5.40
CA HIS A 123 2.97 -9.51 -6.34
C HIS A 123 1.93 -8.41 -6.57
N TRP A 124 1.71 -7.52 -5.59
CA TRP A 124 0.84 -6.37 -5.76
C TRP A 124 1.42 -5.36 -6.74
N HIS A 125 2.75 -5.18 -6.73
CA HIS A 125 3.48 -4.40 -7.75
C HIS A 125 3.60 -5.13 -9.10
N ALA A 126 3.81 -6.45 -9.08
CA ALA A 126 3.97 -7.23 -10.30
C ALA A 126 2.67 -7.38 -11.10
N ARG A 127 1.52 -7.26 -10.43
CA ARG A 127 0.19 -7.27 -11.05
C ARG A 127 0.10 -6.26 -12.19
N LYS A 128 -0.69 -6.59 -13.23
CA LYS A 128 -0.91 -5.70 -14.39
C LYS A 128 -2.39 -5.27 -14.44
N PRO A 129 -2.66 -3.97 -14.33
CA PRO A 129 -1.73 -2.88 -13.95
C PRO A 129 -1.28 -3.00 -12.48
N ASP A 130 -0.11 -2.41 -12.16
CA ASP A 130 0.45 -2.33 -10.79
C ASP A 130 -0.60 -1.81 -9.80
N GLY A 131 -0.82 -2.54 -8.70
CA GLY A 131 -1.88 -2.23 -7.74
C GLY A 131 -1.66 -0.91 -7.00
N ILE A 132 -0.42 -0.61 -6.62
CA ILE A 132 -0.08 0.67 -5.96
C ILE A 132 -0.26 1.82 -6.95
N ALA A 133 0.34 1.73 -8.13
CA ALA A 133 0.23 2.78 -9.15
C ALA A 133 -1.23 3.05 -9.54
N THR A 134 -2.05 2.00 -9.68
CA THR A 134 -3.47 2.13 -10.00
C THR A 134 -4.24 2.87 -8.91
N GLY A 135 -4.04 2.50 -7.64
CA GLY A 135 -4.71 3.17 -6.53
C GLY A 135 -4.30 4.65 -6.41
N MET A 136 -3.01 4.95 -6.52
CA MET A 136 -2.49 6.31 -6.48
C MET A 136 -3.00 7.16 -7.64
N MET A 137 -2.97 6.64 -8.85
CA MET A 137 -3.49 7.31 -10.04
C MET A 137 -4.97 7.68 -9.88
N ARG A 138 -5.80 6.75 -9.39
CA ARG A 138 -7.24 6.97 -9.16
C ARG A 138 -7.48 8.02 -8.07
N GLU A 139 -6.78 7.94 -6.95
CA GLU A 139 -6.92 8.90 -5.84
C GLU A 139 -6.55 10.32 -6.26
N LEU A 140 -5.54 10.46 -7.12
CA LEU A 140 -5.12 11.74 -7.70
C LEU A 140 -6.02 12.19 -8.87
N GLY A 141 -6.82 11.31 -9.46
CA GLY A 141 -7.62 11.61 -10.65
C GLY A 141 -6.76 11.85 -11.90
N TRP A 142 -5.66 11.08 -12.04
CA TRP A 142 -4.67 11.23 -13.11
C TRP A 142 -4.85 10.27 -14.26
N ASP A 143 -5.95 9.50 -14.29
CA ASP A 143 -6.22 8.46 -15.30
C ASP A 143 -6.11 8.97 -16.75
N LYS A 144 -6.51 10.21 -17.02
CA LYS A 144 -6.47 10.81 -18.35
C LYS A 144 -5.10 11.36 -18.76
N PHE A 145 -4.12 11.38 -17.85
CA PHE A 145 -2.78 11.93 -18.09
C PHE A 145 -1.71 10.85 -18.19
N VAL A 146 -2.04 9.60 -17.84
CA VAL A 146 -1.09 8.49 -17.79
C VAL A 146 -0.65 8.08 -19.20
N ASP A 147 0.63 7.74 -19.34
CA ASP A 147 1.15 7.08 -20.52
C ASP A 147 0.60 5.64 -20.58
N PRO A 148 -0.14 5.26 -21.64
CA PRO A 148 -0.68 3.91 -21.77
C PRO A 148 0.36 2.78 -21.75
N GLN A 149 1.61 3.09 -22.10
CA GLN A 149 2.72 2.13 -22.09
C GLN A 149 3.49 2.11 -20.79
N ASN A 150 3.33 3.14 -19.94
CA ASN A 150 4.06 3.25 -18.68
C ASN A 150 3.24 3.97 -17.60
N VAL A 151 2.61 3.21 -16.73
CA VAL A 151 1.78 3.73 -15.62
C VAL A 151 2.52 4.61 -14.59
N ARG A 152 3.83 4.76 -14.74
CA ARG A 152 4.67 5.65 -13.93
C ARG A 152 5.03 6.95 -14.67
N ARG A 153 4.40 7.24 -15.82
CA ARG A 153 4.63 8.43 -16.63
C ARG A 153 3.31 9.14 -16.88
N PHE A 154 3.36 10.47 -16.76
CA PHE A 154 2.18 11.32 -16.93
C PHE A 154 2.55 12.53 -17.76
N THR A 155 1.63 12.95 -18.63
CA THR A 155 1.75 14.18 -19.40
C THR A 155 0.56 15.10 -19.09
N PHE A 156 0.83 16.19 -18.41
CA PHE A 156 -0.16 17.19 -18.03
C PHE A 156 -0.15 18.38 -19.00
N PRO A 157 -1.24 19.16 -19.08
CA PRO A 157 -1.14 20.55 -19.52
C PRO A 157 -0.06 21.27 -18.71
N GLU A 158 0.75 22.10 -19.37
CA GLU A 158 1.82 22.83 -18.70
C GLU A 158 1.30 23.69 -17.55
N GLN A 159 1.87 23.56 -16.39
CA GLN A 159 1.45 24.26 -15.16
C GLN A 159 2.62 24.51 -14.21
N PRO A 160 2.54 25.51 -13.31
CA PRO A 160 3.57 25.73 -12.29
C PRO A 160 3.75 24.51 -11.37
N LEU A 161 4.99 24.22 -10.99
CA LEU A 161 5.34 23.17 -10.01
C LEU A 161 4.56 23.35 -8.71
N SER A 162 4.46 24.60 -8.21
CA SER A 162 3.69 24.93 -7.00
C SER A 162 2.22 24.55 -7.09
N HIS A 163 1.61 24.67 -8.26
CA HIS A 163 0.21 24.29 -8.47
C HIS A 163 0.05 22.79 -8.35
N LEU A 164 0.85 22.00 -9.09
CA LEU A 164 0.79 20.53 -9.03
C LEU A 164 1.07 20.01 -7.61
N ALA A 165 2.09 20.56 -6.94
CA ALA A 165 2.42 20.18 -5.56
C ALA A 165 1.25 20.49 -4.60
N SER A 166 0.61 21.63 -4.72
CA SER A 166 -0.54 22.03 -3.89
C SER A 166 -1.76 21.15 -4.15
N GLU A 167 -2.04 20.82 -5.40
CA GLU A 167 -3.12 19.90 -5.77
C GLU A 167 -2.89 18.50 -5.14
N MET A 168 -1.71 17.95 -5.27
CA MET A 168 -1.34 16.67 -4.67
C MET A 168 -1.45 16.70 -3.15
N LYS A 169 -0.90 17.75 -2.52
CA LYS A 169 -0.95 17.93 -1.06
C LYS A 169 -2.39 17.93 -0.56
N THR A 170 -3.29 18.61 -1.27
CA THR A 170 -4.72 18.70 -0.91
C THR A 170 -5.43 17.35 -1.10
N LYS A 171 -5.28 16.72 -2.26
CA LYS A 171 -5.96 15.47 -2.60
C LYS A 171 -5.54 14.32 -1.67
N LEU A 172 -4.26 14.21 -1.38
CA LEU A 172 -3.71 13.16 -0.53
C LEU A 172 -3.61 13.54 0.95
N LYS A 173 -4.03 14.76 1.31
CA LYS A 173 -4.00 15.29 2.70
C LYS A 173 -2.61 15.24 3.33
N ILE A 174 -1.56 15.51 2.54
CA ILE A 174 -0.16 15.44 2.99
C ILE A 174 0.15 16.62 3.91
N ARG A 175 0.76 16.34 5.06
CA ARG A 175 1.20 17.38 6.01
C ARG A 175 2.59 17.90 5.69
N THR A 176 3.52 17.02 5.33
CA THR A 176 4.97 17.29 5.28
C THR A 176 5.61 17.00 3.92
N MET A 177 5.01 17.49 2.83
CA MET A 177 5.62 17.40 1.50
C MET A 177 6.85 18.31 1.39
N ARG A 178 7.92 17.80 0.79
CA ARG A 178 9.13 18.55 0.46
C ARG A 178 9.30 18.64 -1.05
N VAL A 179 9.76 19.80 -1.54
CA VAL A 179 9.91 20.06 -2.99
C VAL A 179 11.27 20.69 -3.24
N VAL A 180 11.98 20.19 -4.25
CA VAL A 180 13.20 20.77 -4.80
C VAL A 180 12.88 21.29 -6.19
N GLY A 181 13.12 22.57 -6.46
CA GLY A 181 12.82 23.22 -7.73
C GLY A 181 12.24 24.62 -7.57
N ASP A 182 12.25 25.40 -8.65
CA ASP A 182 11.59 26.69 -8.70
C ASP A 182 10.06 26.50 -8.64
N PRO A 183 9.32 27.12 -7.69
CA PRO A 183 7.87 27.05 -7.61
C PRO A 183 7.15 27.43 -8.92
N ASN A 184 7.76 28.29 -9.73
CA ASN A 184 7.21 28.77 -11.01
C ASN A 184 7.64 27.92 -12.20
N LEU A 185 8.54 26.93 -12.01
CA LEU A 185 8.95 26.03 -13.09
C LEU A 185 7.71 25.42 -13.73
N LYS A 186 7.63 25.58 -15.08
CA LYS A 186 6.57 24.95 -15.85
C LYS A 186 6.87 23.48 -16.02
N VAL A 187 5.98 22.64 -15.50
CA VAL A 187 6.08 21.18 -15.57
C VAL A 187 4.91 20.60 -16.39
N SER A 188 5.22 19.63 -17.21
CA SER A 188 4.26 18.89 -18.03
C SER A 188 4.53 17.39 -17.98
N LYS A 189 5.81 17.00 -18.05
CA LYS A 189 6.25 15.60 -18.15
C LYS A 189 6.71 15.12 -16.80
N VAL A 190 5.88 14.30 -16.16
CA VAL A 190 6.07 13.84 -14.79
C VAL A 190 6.36 12.35 -14.77
N ALA A 191 7.42 11.98 -14.07
CA ALA A 191 7.69 10.59 -13.69
C ALA A 191 7.37 10.38 -12.23
N VAL A 192 6.90 9.18 -11.88
CA VAL A 192 6.65 8.81 -10.48
C VAL A 192 7.42 7.55 -10.13
N SER A 193 7.91 7.49 -8.89
CA SER A 193 8.41 6.30 -8.23
C SER A 193 7.79 6.25 -6.85
N TRP A 194 6.64 5.60 -6.76
CA TRP A 194 5.94 5.46 -5.49
C TRP A 194 6.84 4.71 -4.50
N GLY A 195 6.72 5.03 -3.21
CA GLY A 195 7.55 4.45 -2.15
C GLY A 195 8.98 4.99 -2.16
N ASN A 196 9.93 4.12 -1.82
CA ASN A 196 11.35 4.46 -1.78
C ASN A 196 11.98 4.43 -3.17
N VAL A 197 12.83 5.41 -3.46
CA VAL A 197 13.66 5.43 -4.67
C VAL A 197 15.11 5.74 -4.31
N SER A 198 16.01 4.83 -4.67
CA SER A 198 17.46 5.03 -4.53
C SER A 198 18.06 5.74 -5.73
N ARG A 199 19.34 6.05 -5.63
CA ARG A 199 20.13 6.70 -6.67
C ARG A 199 20.08 5.96 -8.01
N GLU A 200 20.21 4.63 -7.99
CA GLU A 200 20.33 3.79 -9.18
C GLU A 200 19.14 3.90 -10.14
N PRO A 201 17.87 3.78 -9.69
CA PRO A 201 16.73 4.05 -10.55
C PRO A 201 16.41 5.54 -10.68
N GLY A 202 16.62 6.33 -9.64
CA GLY A 202 16.14 7.70 -9.55
C GLY A 202 16.88 8.68 -10.47
N ILE A 203 18.22 8.65 -10.48
CA ILE A 203 19.04 9.51 -11.34
C ILE A 203 18.74 9.24 -12.84
N PRO A 204 18.77 7.99 -13.33
CA PRO A 204 18.39 7.70 -14.71
C PRO A 204 16.97 8.18 -15.10
N ILE A 205 16.04 8.22 -14.15
CA ILE A 205 14.70 8.75 -14.43
C ILE A 205 14.73 10.27 -14.53
N LEU A 206 15.30 10.96 -13.53
CA LEU A 206 15.28 12.42 -13.47
C LEU A 206 16.16 13.08 -14.54
N SER A 207 17.26 12.44 -14.94
CA SER A 207 18.19 12.94 -15.99
C SER A 207 17.58 12.94 -17.40
N ARG A 208 16.50 12.23 -17.64
CA ARG A 208 15.89 12.14 -18.98
C ARG A 208 15.43 13.51 -19.48
N PRO A 209 15.63 13.84 -20.76
CA PRO A 209 15.19 15.11 -21.34
C PRO A 209 13.65 15.23 -21.41
N ASP A 210 12.93 14.10 -21.36
CA ASP A 210 11.47 14.00 -21.35
C ASP A 210 10.90 13.84 -19.94
N VAL A 211 11.58 14.31 -18.89
CA VAL A 211 11.09 14.38 -17.52
C VAL A 211 11.42 15.75 -16.93
N ASP A 212 10.39 16.50 -16.58
CA ASP A 212 10.53 17.80 -15.90
C ASP A 212 10.57 17.60 -14.37
N LEU A 213 9.77 16.65 -13.88
CA LEU A 213 9.54 16.40 -12.47
C LEU A 213 9.59 14.89 -12.16
N LEU A 214 10.33 14.52 -11.12
CA LEU A 214 10.22 13.22 -10.47
C LEU A 214 9.47 13.38 -9.15
N ILE A 215 8.49 12.48 -8.92
CA ILE A 215 7.76 12.40 -7.66
C ILE A 215 8.10 11.07 -7.01
N CYS A 216 8.46 11.08 -5.72
CA CYS A 216 8.72 9.86 -4.95
C CYS A 216 8.15 9.94 -3.53
N GLY A 217 8.05 8.80 -2.87
CA GLY A 217 7.68 8.74 -1.46
C GLY A 217 8.81 9.18 -0.56
N GLU A 218 9.95 8.52 -0.69
CA GLU A 218 11.17 8.85 0.05
C GLU A 218 12.43 8.58 -0.76
N THR A 219 13.49 9.24 -0.39
CA THR A 219 14.84 9.03 -0.90
C THR A 219 15.86 9.53 0.12
N ARG A 220 17.10 9.08 0.03
CA ARG A 220 18.20 9.67 0.80
C ARG A 220 18.54 11.04 0.26
N GLU A 221 18.69 12.02 1.16
CA GLU A 221 18.92 13.41 0.76
C GLU A 221 20.18 13.58 -0.07
N TRP A 222 21.30 12.93 0.33
CA TRP A 222 22.57 12.95 -0.42
C TRP A 222 22.54 12.19 -1.77
N GLU A 223 21.44 11.55 -2.13
CA GLU A 223 21.24 10.91 -3.43
C GLU A 223 20.43 11.83 -4.36
N LEU A 224 19.11 11.69 -4.36
CA LEU A 224 18.28 12.38 -5.35
C LEU A 224 17.99 13.84 -5.03
N VAL A 225 17.97 14.23 -3.76
CA VAL A 225 17.73 15.63 -3.39
C VAL A 225 18.92 16.49 -3.84
N GLU A 226 20.15 16.08 -3.50
CA GLU A 226 21.35 16.77 -3.93
C GLU A 226 21.52 16.72 -5.46
N TYR A 227 21.24 15.56 -6.10
CA TYR A 227 21.28 15.46 -7.55
C TYR A 227 20.31 16.43 -8.24
N ALA A 228 19.08 16.54 -7.73
CA ALA A 228 18.09 17.48 -8.25
C ALA A 228 18.55 18.94 -8.07
N GLN A 229 19.18 19.26 -6.93
CA GLN A 229 19.76 20.58 -6.65
C GLN A 229 20.93 20.90 -7.59
N ASP A 230 21.78 19.93 -7.87
CA ASP A 230 22.89 20.06 -8.82
C ASP A 230 22.37 20.27 -10.25
N CYS A 231 21.34 19.56 -10.67
CA CYS A 231 20.67 19.81 -11.96
C CYS A 231 20.23 21.27 -12.09
N ILE A 232 19.60 21.83 -11.04
CA ILE A 232 19.12 23.21 -11.02
C ILE A 232 20.32 24.18 -11.08
N SER A 233 21.35 23.92 -10.29
CA SER A 233 22.59 24.74 -10.27
C SER A 233 23.32 24.71 -11.62
N ALA A 234 23.21 23.60 -12.36
CA ALA A 234 23.71 23.45 -13.72
C ALA A 234 22.78 24.08 -14.80
N GLY A 235 21.74 24.79 -14.41
CA GLY A 235 20.80 25.47 -15.30
C GLY A 235 19.74 24.57 -15.95
N GLN A 236 19.59 23.33 -15.46
CA GLN A 236 18.58 22.41 -15.98
C GLN A 236 17.21 22.69 -15.36
N LYS A 237 16.15 22.52 -16.15
CA LYS A 237 14.76 22.67 -15.72
C LYS A 237 14.25 21.35 -15.14
N LYS A 238 14.63 21.06 -13.90
CA LYS A 238 14.29 19.84 -13.16
C LYS A 238 13.66 20.16 -11.82
N ALA A 239 12.83 19.23 -11.33
CA ALA A 239 12.26 19.30 -10.00
C ALA A 239 12.10 17.90 -9.39
N LEU A 240 12.05 17.85 -8.05
CA LEU A 240 11.78 16.64 -7.27
C LEU A 240 10.73 16.94 -6.20
N ILE A 241 9.71 16.08 -6.07
CA ILE A 241 8.79 16.08 -4.94
C ILE A 241 9.03 14.83 -4.11
N VAL A 242 9.25 15.01 -2.80
CA VAL A 242 9.32 13.94 -1.80
C VAL A 242 8.09 14.07 -0.90
N MET A 243 7.15 13.14 -1.06
CA MET A 243 5.82 13.27 -0.49
C MET A 243 5.59 12.50 0.81
N GLY A 244 6.53 11.64 1.21
CA GLY A 244 6.41 10.70 2.32
C GLY A 244 6.01 9.30 1.84
N HIS A 245 6.67 8.26 2.39
CA HIS A 245 6.48 6.87 1.93
C HIS A 245 5.03 6.43 2.10
N VAL A 246 4.47 6.56 3.32
CA VAL A 246 3.09 6.15 3.62
C VAL A 246 2.09 6.73 2.63
N VAL A 247 2.11 8.05 2.44
CA VAL A 247 1.13 8.73 1.59
C VAL A 247 1.32 8.45 0.09
N SER A 248 2.53 8.02 -0.31
CA SER A 248 2.84 7.70 -1.70
C SER A 248 2.29 6.36 -2.17
N GLU A 249 1.82 5.50 -1.26
CA GLU A 249 1.38 4.14 -1.60
C GLU A 249 0.05 3.71 -0.96
N GLN A 250 -0.40 4.42 0.09
CA GLN A 250 -1.56 3.93 0.83
C GLN A 250 -2.87 3.88 0.02
N ALA A 251 -3.05 4.73 -1.00
CA ALA A 251 -4.21 4.62 -1.89
C ALA A 251 -4.19 3.33 -2.71
N GLY A 252 -3.01 2.77 -2.98
CA GLY A 252 -2.85 1.42 -3.55
C GLY A 252 -3.39 0.33 -2.64
N MET A 253 -3.26 0.48 -1.32
CA MET A 253 -3.82 -0.49 -0.36
C MET A 253 -5.30 -0.26 -0.07
N LYS A 254 -5.82 0.95 -0.25
CA LYS A 254 -7.26 1.22 -0.35
C LYS A 254 -7.87 0.49 -1.55
N TYR A 255 -7.20 0.57 -2.71
CA TYR A 255 -7.57 -0.20 -3.90
C TYR A 255 -7.44 -1.71 -3.69
N CYS A 256 -6.47 -2.18 -2.91
CA CYS A 256 -6.34 -3.59 -2.53
C CYS A 256 -7.58 -4.09 -1.78
N ALA A 257 -8.14 -3.30 -0.85
CA ALA A 257 -9.39 -3.65 -0.18
C ALA A 257 -10.57 -3.77 -1.15
N GLU A 258 -10.68 -2.86 -2.12
CA GLU A 258 -11.71 -2.90 -3.16
C GLU A 258 -11.55 -4.16 -4.03
N TRP A 259 -10.33 -4.48 -4.43
CA TRP A 259 -10.01 -5.66 -5.22
C TRP A 259 -10.30 -6.95 -4.45
N LEU A 260 -9.94 -7.05 -3.18
CA LEU A 260 -10.25 -8.23 -2.34
C LEU A 260 -11.74 -8.49 -2.26
N ARG A 261 -12.57 -7.46 -2.12
CA ARG A 261 -14.03 -7.59 -2.06
C ARG A 261 -14.63 -8.20 -3.33
N THR A 262 -13.91 -8.25 -4.44
CA THR A 262 -14.42 -8.86 -5.68
C THR A 262 -14.44 -10.39 -5.62
N PHE A 263 -13.71 -11.03 -4.69
CA PHE A 263 -13.63 -12.49 -4.55
C PHE A 263 -13.62 -12.98 -3.08
N VAL A 264 -13.63 -12.06 -2.12
CA VAL A 264 -13.79 -12.37 -0.69
C VAL A 264 -15.08 -11.73 -0.22
N SER A 265 -16.13 -12.54 -0.05
CA SER A 265 -17.45 -12.10 0.37
C SER A 265 -17.89 -12.66 1.72
N ASP A 266 -17.17 -13.64 2.23
CA ASP A 266 -17.46 -14.40 3.44
C ASP A 266 -16.95 -13.73 4.73
N VAL A 267 -16.07 -12.73 4.61
CA VAL A 267 -15.63 -11.90 5.74
C VAL A 267 -15.53 -10.42 5.34
N PRO A 268 -15.74 -9.47 6.27
CA PRO A 268 -15.64 -8.05 5.97
C PRO A 268 -14.19 -7.65 5.66
N VAL A 269 -13.99 -6.87 4.59
CA VAL A 269 -12.71 -6.31 4.18
C VAL A 269 -12.75 -4.79 4.31
N GLU A 270 -11.76 -4.19 4.97
CA GLU A 270 -11.68 -2.75 5.23
C GLU A 270 -10.26 -2.23 5.01
N PHE A 271 -10.13 -1.02 4.46
CA PHE A 271 -8.87 -0.30 4.42
C PHE A 271 -8.70 0.51 5.71
N ILE A 272 -7.58 0.34 6.37
CA ILE A 272 -7.18 1.11 7.57
C ILE A 272 -5.93 1.90 7.22
N ALA A 273 -6.07 3.23 7.13
CA ALA A 273 -4.97 4.12 6.78
C ALA A 273 -3.89 4.11 7.86
N ALA A 274 -2.62 4.07 7.45
CA ALA A 274 -1.51 4.43 8.32
C ALA A 274 -1.41 5.95 8.39
N GLU A 275 -1.17 6.47 9.60
CA GLU A 275 -1.00 7.92 9.78
C GLU A 275 0.36 8.40 9.25
N GLU A 276 0.40 9.61 8.69
CA GLU A 276 1.65 10.28 8.37
C GLU A 276 2.36 10.64 9.68
N PRO A 277 3.58 10.10 9.96
CA PRO A 277 4.20 10.26 11.28
C PRO A 277 4.81 11.63 11.50
N PHE A 278 5.08 12.38 10.42
CA PHE A 278 5.77 13.66 10.47
C PHE A 278 4.83 14.85 10.69
N TRP A 279 5.35 15.89 11.30
CA TRP A 279 4.75 17.20 11.40
C TRP A 279 5.84 18.27 11.28
N SER A 280 5.49 19.46 10.84
CA SER A 280 6.41 20.59 10.80
C SER A 280 6.07 21.56 11.92
N PRO A 281 7.05 22.05 12.69
CA PRO A 281 6.81 23.15 13.61
C PRO A 281 6.17 24.34 12.87
N ALA A 282 5.28 25.07 13.54
CA ALA A 282 4.79 26.33 13.01
C ALA A 282 5.96 27.32 12.88
N GLY A 283 6.08 27.98 11.73
CA GLY A 283 7.08 29.03 11.49
C GLY A 283 6.68 30.35 12.13
#